data_d6b4df020b2d881eae3fd8575ceed580
#
_entry.id   d6b4df020b2d881eae3fd8575ceed580
#
_cell.length_a   1.000
_cell.length_b   1.000
_cell.length_c   1.000
_cell.angle_alpha   90.00
_cell.angle_beta   90.00
_cell.angle_gamma   90.00
#
_symmetry.space_group_name_H-M   'P 1'
#
loop_
_entity.id
_entity.type
_entity.pdbx_description
1 polymer ?
#
loop_
_entity_poly.entity_id
_entity_poly.type
_entity_poly.pdbx_seq_one_letter_code
_entity_poly.pdbx_strand_id
1 'polypeptide(L)'
;DVYKRQDYNELEKSQVSLIFGQMNEPPGARASVALSGLTVAESFRDAGKEGEKRDILFFIDNIFRFTQAGSEVSALLGRMPSAVGYQPTLATEMGAMQERITSTRKGSITSVQAVYVPADDLTDPAPATTFSHLDATTVLDRKITELGIYPAVDPLASTSRILDPHIVGQEHYDVAQRVKQILQRNKELQDICLLYTSPSPRDA
;
A
#
# COMPACT_ATOMS: atom_id res chain seq x y z
N ASP A 1 6.56 5.91 17.04
CA ASP A 1 6.94 7.32 17.28
C ASP A 1 7.99 7.51 18.37
N VAL A 2 8.16 6.59 19.30
CA VAL A 2 9.22 6.65 20.34
C VAL A 2 10.59 6.38 19.72
N TYR A 3 10.66 5.51 18.72
CA TYR A 3 11.89 5.17 18.02
C TYR A 3 12.41 6.27 17.09
N LYS A 4 11.55 7.19 16.65
CA LYS A 4 11.94 8.34 15.82
C LYS A 4 12.70 9.43 16.58
N ARG A 5 12.80 9.33 17.90
CA ARG A 5 13.46 10.36 18.77
C ARG A 5 14.88 10.01 19.19
N GLN A 6 15.36 8.80 18.93
CA GLN A 6 16.53 8.32 19.66
C GLN A 6 17.89 8.71 19.09
N ASP A 7 18.05 9.04 17.80
CA ASP A 7 19.40 9.35 17.31
C ASP A 7 19.44 10.36 16.16
N TYR A 8 19.22 11.63 16.47
CA TYR A 8 19.51 12.73 15.54
C TYR A 8 20.97 12.73 15.04
N ASN A 9 21.90 12.28 15.86
CA ASN A 9 23.32 12.18 15.50
C ASN A 9 23.61 11.03 14.51
N GLU A 10 22.79 10.00 14.44
CA GLU A 10 22.91 8.93 13.44
C GLU A 10 22.23 9.29 12.14
N LEU A 11 21.16 10.08 12.18
CA LEU A 11 20.47 10.59 10.98
C LEU A 11 21.38 11.47 10.11
N GLU A 12 22.24 12.30 10.71
CA GLU A 12 23.20 13.11 9.96
C GLU A 12 24.23 12.28 9.19
N LYS A 13 24.49 11.06 9.63
CA LYS A 13 25.42 10.11 8.98
C LYS A 13 24.72 9.15 8.03
N SER A 14 23.40 9.09 8.08
CA SER A 14 22.59 8.17 7.27
C SER A 14 22.17 8.82 5.94
N GLN A 15 22.01 7.99 4.91
CA GLN A 15 21.51 8.41 3.59
C GLN A 15 19.98 8.41 3.59
N VAL A 16 19.36 9.17 4.51
CA VAL A 16 17.92 9.26 4.68
C VAL A 16 17.46 10.70 4.55
N SER A 17 16.36 10.92 3.82
CA SER A 17 15.66 12.19 3.75
C SER A 17 14.23 12.00 4.29
N LEU A 18 13.84 12.80 5.29
CA LEU A 18 12.52 12.75 5.89
C LEU A 18 11.69 13.95 5.38
N ILE A 19 10.56 13.65 4.76
CA ILE A 19 9.63 14.64 4.23
C ILE A 19 8.27 14.35 4.84
N PHE A 20 7.69 15.31 5.51
CA PHE A 20 6.41 15.13 6.21
C PHE A 20 5.53 16.36 6.10
N GLY A 21 4.22 16.12 6.11
CA GLY A 21 3.18 17.12 6.29
C GLY A 21 2.35 16.78 7.52
N GLN A 22 2.08 17.77 8.35
CA GLN A 22 1.28 17.58 9.55
C GLN A 22 -0.21 17.55 9.22
N MET A 23 -0.99 16.90 10.07
CA MET A 23 -2.45 16.75 9.86
C MET A 23 -3.21 18.07 9.98
N ASN A 24 -2.66 19.06 10.68
CA ASN A 24 -3.22 20.40 10.86
C ASN A 24 -2.88 21.37 9.71
N GLU A 25 -2.07 20.96 8.75
CA GLU A 25 -1.76 21.77 7.58
C GLU A 25 -2.95 21.84 6.60
N PRO A 26 -3.04 22.92 5.79
CA PRO A 26 -4.04 23.01 4.74
C PRO A 26 -4.00 21.84 3.76
N PRO A 27 -5.15 21.41 3.21
CA PRO A 27 -5.20 20.22 2.35
C PRO A 27 -4.32 20.33 1.10
N GLY A 28 -4.11 21.52 0.54
CA GLY A 28 -3.19 21.72 -0.57
C GLY A 28 -1.73 21.44 -0.21
N ALA A 29 -1.29 21.82 0.99
CA ALA A 29 0.05 21.48 1.48
C ALA A 29 0.21 19.97 1.68
N ARG A 30 -0.78 19.32 2.32
CA ARG A 30 -0.78 17.85 2.52
C ARG A 30 -0.76 17.07 1.21
N ALA A 31 -1.49 17.51 0.18
CA ALA A 31 -1.46 16.91 -1.14
C ALA A 31 -0.09 17.07 -1.82
N SER A 32 0.60 18.19 -1.60
CA SER A 32 1.90 18.48 -2.21
C SER A 32 3.06 17.71 -1.61
N VAL A 33 2.94 17.24 -0.34
CA VAL A 33 4.02 16.54 0.37
C VAL A 33 4.45 15.25 -0.35
N ALA A 34 3.49 14.44 -0.81
CA ALA A 34 3.78 13.20 -1.52
C ALA A 34 4.54 13.46 -2.83
N LEU A 35 4.13 14.46 -3.59
CA LEU A 35 4.78 14.86 -4.83
C LEU A 35 6.17 15.44 -4.59
N SER A 36 6.34 16.23 -3.54
CA SER A 36 7.64 16.78 -3.13
C SER A 36 8.61 15.67 -2.72
N GLY A 37 8.13 14.71 -1.92
CA GLY A 37 8.91 13.54 -1.52
C GLY A 37 9.37 12.72 -2.71
N LEU A 38 8.50 12.49 -3.66
CA LEU A 38 8.83 11.77 -4.89
C LEU A 38 9.84 12.54 -5.75
N THR A 39 9.72 13.87 -5.84
CA THR A 39 10.70 14.72 -6.57
C THR A 39 12.09 14.64 -5.94
N VAL A 40 12.18 14.59 -4.61
CA VAL A 40 13.44 14.40 -3.90
C VAL A 40 14.02 13.01 -4.19
N ALA A 41 13.19 11.98 -4.18
CA ALA A 41 13.62 10.62 -4.53
C ALA A 41 14.14 10.53 -5.97
N GLU A 42 13.46 11.16 -6.92
CA GLU A 42 13.90 11.26 -8.31
C GLU A 42 15.24 12.01 -8.43
N SER A 43 15.40 13.11 -7.69
CA SER A 43 16.64 13.87 -7.63
C SER A 43 17.82 13.00 -7.15
N PHE A 44 17.63 12.20 -6.12
CA PHE A 44 18.66 11.28 -5.63
C PHE A 44 18.97 10.17 -6.63
N ARG A 45 17.96 9.58 -7.27
CA ARG A 45 18.14 8.57 -8.31
C ARG A 45 18.97 9.12 -9.48
N ASP A 46 18.66 10.35 -9.89
CA ASP A 46 19.23 10.95 -11.10
C ASP A 46 20.56 11.70 -10.86
N ALA A 47 20.94 11.92 -9.59
CA ALA A 47 22.16 12.63 -9.20
C ALA A 47 23.47 11.82 -9.37
N GLY A 48 23.38 10.52 -9.72
CA GLY A 48 24.56 9.68 -9.99
C GLY A 48 25.40 10.21 -11.15
N LYS A 49 26.73 10.01 -11.09
CA LYS A 49 27.61 10.28 -12.21
C LYS A 49 27.32 9.32 -13.36
N GLU A 50 27.75 9.66 -14.55
CA GLU A 50 27.56 8.80 -15.73
C GLU A 50 28.14 7.39 -15.46
N GLY A 51 27.27 6.35 -15.53
CA GLY A 51 27.62 4.97 -15.22
C GLY A 51 27.39 4.54 -13.76
N GLU A 52 27.08 5.45 -12.83
CA GLU A 52 26.72 5.12 -11.44
C GLU A 52 25.19 5.01 -11.33
N LYS A 53 24.70 3.79 -11.09
CA LYS A 53 23.27 3.56 -10.82
C LYS A 53 23.00 3.75 -9.33
N ARG A 54 21.90 4.46 -9.02
CA ARG A 54 21.42 4.66 -7.66
C ARG A 54 20.03 4.08 -7.50
N ASP A 55 19.90 3.18 -6.55
CA ASP A 55 18.63 2.57 -6.20
C ASP A 55 18.09 3.23 -4.92
N ILE A 56 16.88 3.74 -5.00
CA ILE A 56 16.21 4.48 -3.94
C ILE A 56 15.10 3.64 -3.36
N LEU A 57 15.08 3.50 -2.04
CA LEU A 57 13.95 2.91 -1.31
C LEU A 57 13.07 4.04 -0.79
N PHE A 58 11.85 4.11 -1.27
CA PHE A 58 10.90 5.16 -1.00
C PHE A 58 9.73 4.67 -0.14
N PHE A 59 9.64 5.18 1.07
CA PHE A 59 8.55 4.83 2.01
C PHE A 59 7.47 5.91 2.01
N ILE A 60 6.20 5.49 1.87
CA ILE A 60 5.04 6.37 1.98
C ILE A 60 4.17 5.89 3.14
N ASP A 61 4.05 6.68 4.18
CA ASP A 61 3.21 6.41 5.34
C ASP A 61 2.31 7.63 5.62
N ASN A 62 1.14 7.70 5.09
CA ASN A 62 0.30 6.71 4.45
C ASN A 62 -0.24 7.30 3.12
N ILE A 63 -0.31 6.51 2.03
CA ILE A 63 -0.77 6.99 0.72
C ILE A 63 -2.24 7.44 0.72
N PHE A 64 -3.07 6.88 1.60
CA PHE A 64 -4.47 7.28 1.76
C PHE A 64 -4.60 8.77 2.13
N ARG A 65 -3.62 9.34 2.85
CA ARG A 65 -3.62 10.77 3.21
C ARG A 65 -3.49 11.69 2.00
N PHE A 66 -2.75 11.26 0.99
CA PHE A 66 -2.68 11.96 -0.30
C PHE A 66 -4.06 12.01 -0.96
N THR A 67 -4.77 10.89 -1.02
CA THR A 67 -6.12 10.80 -1.56
C THR A 67 -7.11 11.65 -0.78
N GLN A 68 -7.07 11.60 0.54
CA GLN A 68 -7.92 12.39 1.42
C GLN A 68 -7.71 13.89 1.20
N ALA A 69 -6.46 14.34 1.14
CA ALA A 69 -6.15 15.75 0.87
C ALA A 69 -6.65 16.19 -0.51
N GLY A 70 -6.55 15.34 -1.52
CA GLY A 70 -7.09 15.58 -2.86
C GLY A 70 -8.62 15.73 -2.85
N SER A 71 -9.35 14.92 -2.09
CA SER A 71 -10.81 15.03 -1.96
C SER A 71 -11.22 16.34 -1.26
N GLU A 72 -10.51 16.74 -0.23
CA GLU A 72 -10.74 18.01 0.47
C GLU A 72 -10.49 19.23 -0.45
N VAL A 73 -9.40 19.22 -1.23
CA VAL A 73 -9.12 20.27 -2.24
C VAL A 73 -10.22 20.30 -3.30
N SER A 74 -10.67 19.17 -3.79
CA SER A 74 -11.74 19.07 -4.79
C SER A 74 -13.06 19.65 -4.26
N ALA A 75 -13.39 19.39 -3.00
CA ALA A 75 -14.56 19.92 -2.33
C ALA A 75 -14.48 21.46 -2.16
N LEU A 76 -13.32 21.98 -1.77
CA LEU A 76 -13.07 23.42 -1.66
C LEU A 76 -13.20 24.14 -3.02
N LEU A 77 -12.87 23.47 -4.12
CA LEU A 77 -13.03 23.98 -5.48
C LEU A 77 -14.46 23.85 -6.02
N GLY A 78 -15.40 23.34 -5.23
CA GLY A 78 -16.80 23.16 -5.62
C GLY A 78 -17.01 22.10 -6.69
N ARG A 79 -16.09 21.17 -6.89
CA ARG A 79 -16.24 20.07 -7.85
C ARG A 79 -17.25 19.06 -7.34
N MET A 80 -18.08 18.54 -8.25
CA MET A 80 -19.04 17.49 -7.89
C MET A 80 -18.30 16.23 -7.47
N PRO A 81 -18.58 15.68 -6.27
CA PRO A 81 -17.90 14.48 -5.79
C PRO A 81 -18.29 13.24 -6.63
N SER A 82 -17.36 12.33 -6.77
CA SER A 82 -17.55 10.99 -7.32
C SER A 82 -18.09 10.03 -6.26
N ALA A 83 -18.03 8.72 -6.53
CA ALA A 83 -18.48 7.68 -5.61
C ALA A 83 -17.81 7.84 -4.23
N VAL A 84 -18.58 7.62 -3.16
CA VAL A 84 -18.15 7.71 -1.75
C VAL A 84 -17.56 9.07 -1.35
N GLY A 85 -17.78 10.13 -2.15
CA GLY A 85 -17.31 11.48 -1.84
C GLY A 85 -15.89 11.80 -2.30
N TYR A 86 -15.23 10.91 -3.05
CA TYR A 86 -13.90 11.18 -3.60
C TYR A 86 -13.94 12.14 -4.80
N GLN A 87 -12.78 12.73 -5.10
CA GLN A 87 -12.61 13.57 -6.27
C GLN A 87 -12.78 12.77 -7.57
N PRO A 88 -13.38 13.36 -8.63
CA PRO A 88 -13.52 12.68 -9.93
C PRO A 88 -12.17 12.39 -10.59
N THR A 89 -11.12 13.08 -10.21
CA THR A 89 -9.74 12.95 -10.72
C THR A 89 -8.89 11.96 -9.93
N LEU A 90 -9.48 11.19 -8.99
CA LEU A 90 -8.76 10.27 -8.11
C LEU A 90 -7.80 9.33 -8.86
N ALA A 91 -8.32 8.62 -9.86
CA ALA A 91 -7.53 7.67 -10.63
C ALA A 91 -6.39 8.34 -11.42
N THR A 92 -6.65 9.52 -11.98
CA THR A 92 -5.66 10.29 -12.75
C THR A 92 -4.55 10.82 -11.84
N GLU A 93 -4.89 11.38 -10.69
CA GLU A 93 -3.92 11.92 -9.73
C GLU A 93 -3.06 10.82 -9.12
N MET A 94 -3.68 9.70 -8.73
CA MET A 94 -2.98 8.54 -8.21
C MET A 94 -2.06 7.93 -9.28
N GLY A 95 -2.56 7.73 -10.49
CA GLY A 95 -1.77 7.21 -11.62
C GLY A 95 -0.57 8.09 -11.93
N ALA A 96 -0.77 9.41 -12.04
CA ALA A 96 0.31 10.36 -12.31
C ALA A 96 1.43 10.32 -11.24
N MET A 97 1.08 10.07 -9.97
CA MET A 97 2.06 9.91 -8.91
C MET A 97 2.76 8.55 -8.99
N GLN A 98 2.00 7.46 -9.15
CA GLN A 98 2.53 6.09 -9.13
C GLN A 98 3.44 5.79 -10.35
N GLU A 99 3.12 6.31 -11.52
CA GLU A 99 3.92 6.11 -12.74
C GLU A 99 5.32 6.76 -12.67
N ARG A 100 5.54 7.73 -11.78
CA ARG A 100 6.85 8.31 -11.52
C ARG A 100 7.76 7.38 -10.72
N ILE A 101 7.19 6.41 -10.00
CA ILE A 101 7.93 5.38 -9.26
C ILE A 101 8.36 4.31 -10.24
N THR A 102 9.53 4.50 -10.83
CA THR A 102 10.01 3.66 -11.94
C THR A 102 11.52 3.54 -11.97
N SER A 103 11.97 2.52 -12.69
CA SER A 103 13.38 2.33 -13.01
C SER A 103 13.76 3.11 -14.28
N THR A 104 14.91 3.77 -14.23
CA THR A 104 15.51 4.50 -15.35
C THR A 104 16.89 3.94 -15.66
N ARG A 105 17.56 4.52 -16.67
CA ARG A 105 18.95 4.15 -16.96
C ARG A 105 19.91 4.55 -15.84
N LYS A 106 19.55 5.52 -15.02
CA LYS A 106 20.38 6.06 -13.93
C LYS A 106 20.17 5.36 -12.57
N GLY A 107 19.08 4.63 -12.40
CA GLY A 107 18.77 3.92 -11.18
C GLY A 107 17.28 3.56 -11.07
N SER A 108 16.88 3.03 -9.93
CA SER A 108 15.50 2.62 -9.67
C SER A 108 14.91 3.30 -8.43
N ILE A 109 13.59 3.41 -8.40
CA ILE A 109 12.84 3.72 -7.18
C ILE A 109 11.98 2.52 -6.86
N THR A 110 12.22 1.91 -5.70
CA THR A 110 11.37 0.87 -5.12
C THR A 110 10.56 1.48 -4.01
N SER A 111 9.24 1.37 -4.06
CA SER A 111 8.37 1.94 -3.02
C SER A 111 7.79 0.89 -2.09
N VAL A 112 7.69 1.25 -0.81
CA VAL A 112 6.91 0.54 0.21
C VAL A 112 5.84 1.51 0.71
N GLN A 113 4.58 1.19 0.48
CA GLN A 113 3.47 2.08 0.73
C GLN A 113 2.53 1.48 1.77
N ALA A 114 2.30 2.20 2.86
CA ALA A 114 1.23 1.88 3.79
C ALA A 114 -0.09 2.38 3.21
N VAL A 115 -1.06 1.48 3.08
CA VAL A 115 -2.40 1.81 2.58
C VAL A 115 -3.40 1.60 3.70
N TYR A 116 -4.04 2.68 4.13
CA TYR A 116 -5.16 2.57 5.06
C TYR A 116 -6.43 2.21 4.28
N VAL A 117 -7.14 1.21 4.77
CA VAL A 117 -8.38 0.73 4.18
C VAL A 117 -9.55 1.14 5.10
N PRO A 118 -10.38 2.11 4.71
CA PRO A 118 -11.52 2.54 5.51
C PRO A 118 -12.48 1.39 5.77
N ALA A 119 -12.89 1.21 7.02
CA ALA A 119 -13.86 0.18 7.45
C ALA A 119 -13.48 -1.26 7.02
N ASP A 120 -12.21 -1.55 6.78
CA ASP A 120 -11.71 -2.82 6.26
C ASP A 120 -12.32 -3.21 4.88
N ASP A 121 -12.84 -2.22 4.13
CA ASP A 121 -13.46 -2.42 2.81
C ASP A 121 -12.42 -2.21 1.68
N LEU A 122 -11.90 -3.33 1.17
CA LEU A 122 -10.95 -3.33 0.05
C LEU A 122 -11.56 -2.85 -1.28
N THR A 123 -12.88 -2.73 -1.34
CA THR A 123 -13.60 -2.25 -2.54
C THR A 123 -13.77 -0.74 -2.57
N ASP A 124 -13.41 -0.04 -1.49
CA ASP A 124 -13.39 1.42 -1.46
C ASP A 124 -12.54 1.98 -2.61
N PRO A 125 -13.01 3.03 -3.33
CA PRO A 125 -12.33 3.55 -4.52
C PRO A 125 -10.86 3.96 -4.30
N ALA A 126 -10.49 4.44 -3.10
CA ALA A 126 -9.13 4.89 -2.85
C ALA A 126 -8.13 3.73 -2.75
N PRO A 127 -8.31 2.72 -1.87
CA PRO A 127 -7.46 1.54 -1.86
C PRO A 127 -7.53 0.76 -3.17
N ALA A 128 -8.71 0.57 -3.77
CA ALA A 128 -8.85 -0.16 -5.03
C ALA A 128 -8.03 0.46 -6.17
N THR A 129 -8.07 1.79 -6.30
CA THR A 129 -7.25 2.52 -7.28
C THR A 129 -5.76 2.37 -6.97
N THR A 130 -5.37 2.45 -5.69
CA THR A 130 -3.96 2.28 -5.30
C THR A 130 -3.45 0.89 -5.63
N PHE A 131 -4.21 -0.15 -5.30
CA PHE A 131 -3.82 -1.55 -5.54
C PHE A 131 -3.60 -1.88 -7.00
N SER A 132 -4.30 -1.22 -7.92
CA SER A 132 -4.11 -1.43 -9.36
C SER A 132 -2.71 -1.06 -9.87
N HIS A 133 -2.01 -0.19 -9.15
CA HIS A 133 -0.65 0.28 -9.48
C HIS A 133 0.46 -0.48 -8.75
N LEU A 134 0.12 -1.33 -7.78
CA LEU A 134 1.12 -2.04 -6.98
C LEU A 134 1.50 -3.40 -7.61
N ASP A 135 2.79 -3.73 -7.55
CA ASP A 135 3.31 -5.02 -8.01
C ASP A 135 3.09 -6.13 -7.00
N ALA A 136 3.06 -5.79 -5.72
CA ALA A 136 2.78 -6.73 -4.64
C ALA A 136 1.93 -6.05 -3.56
N THR A 137 1.00 -6.81 -2.99
CA THR A 137 0.17 -6.36 -1.86
C THR A 137 0.27 -7.37 -0.73
N THR A 138 0.50 -6.86 0.48
CA THR A 138 0.46 -7.63 1.72
C THR A 138 -0.73 -7.15 2.53
N VAL A 139 -1.74 -7.98 2.67
CA VAL A 139 -2.97 -7.67 3.40
C VAL A 139 -2.87 -8.19 4.82
N LEU A 140 -3.09 -7.31 5.80
CA LEU A 140 -3.17 -7.67 7.22
C LEU A 140 -4.64 -7.86 7.60
N ASP A 141 -4.95 -8.97 8.27
CA ASP A 141 -6.31 -9.29 8.71
C ASP A 141 -6.39 -9.38 10.24
N ARG A 142 -7.36 -8.68 10.82
CA ARG A 142 -7.62 -8.68 12.27
C ARG A 142 -8.02 -10.06 12.79
N LYS A 143 -8.77 -10.83 12.01
CA LYS A 143 -9.17 -12.21 12.38
C LYS A 143 -7.96 -13.11 12.63
N ILE A 144 -6.90 -12.93 11.86
CA ILE A 144 -5.64 -13.66 12.05
C ILE A 144 -4.95 -13.23 13.34
N THR A 145 -5.01 -11.93 13.68
CA THR A 145 -4.52 -11.42 14.95
C THR A 145 -5.27 -12.01 16.14
N GLU A 146 -6.59 -12.17 16.04
CA GLU A 146 -7.43 -12.78 17.08
C GLU A 146 -7.06 -14.24 17.34
N LEU A 147 -6.53 -14.96 16.34
CA LEU A 147 -5.98 -16.31 16.47
C LEU A 147 -4.57 -16.33 17.09
N GLY A 148 -3.99 -15.18 17.41
CA GLY A 148 -2.64 -15.07 17.98
C GLY A 148 -1.50 -15.31 16.97
N ILE A 149 -1.78 -15.26 15.67
CA ILE A 149 -0.78 -15.48 14.61
C ILE A 149 -0.18 -14.14 14.20
N TYR A 150 1.16 -14.05 14.30
CA TYR A 150 1.93 -12.87 13.91
C TYR A 150 3.09 -13.24 12.98
N PRO A 151 3.35 -12.46 11.91
CA PRO A 151 2.56 -11.33 11.43
C PRO A 151 1.18 -11.78 10.90
N ALA A 152 0.15 -10.95 11.12
CA ALA A 152 -1.23 -11.26 10.78
C ALA A 152 -1.53 -11.06 9.28
N VAL A 153 -0.75 -11.68 8.42
CA VAL A 153 -0.86 -11.60 6.96
C VAL A 153 -1.87 -12.60 6.45
N ASP A 154 -2.84 -12.15 5.66
CA ASP A 154 -3.74 -13.03 4.92
C ASP A 154 -3.06 -13.48 3.60
N PRO A 155 -2.62 -14.75 3.49
CA PRO A 155 -1.96 -15.25 2.30
C PRO A 155 -2.91 -15.43 1.10
N LEU A 156 -4.23 -15.48 1.33
CA LEU A 156 -5.22 -15.61 0.26
C LEU A 156 -5.53 -14.25 -0.39
N ALA A 157 -5.61 -13.20 0.41
CA ALA A 157 -5.84 -11.83 -0.06
C ALA A 157 -4.56 -11.15 -0.57
N SER A 158 -3.38 -11.62 -0.13
CA SER A 158 -2.09 -11.08 -0.54
C SER A 158 -1.67 -11.58 -1.91
N THR A 159 -1.11 -10.68 -2.74
CA THR A 159 -0.70 -11.00 -4.11
C THR A 159 0.69 -10.47 -4.42
N SER A 160 1.37 -11.08 -5.39
CA SER A 160 2.65 -10.60 -5.92
C SER A 160 2.79 -10.98 -7.39
N ARG A 161 3.15 -10.02 -8.23
CA ARG A 161 3.46 -10.27 -9.66
C ARG A 161 4.76 -11.05 -9.85
N ILE A 162 5.67 -11.00 -8.85
CA ILE A 162 6.93 -11.73 -8.88
C ILE A 162 6.71 -13.24 -8.68
N LEU A 163 5.57 -13.67 -8.16
CA LEU A 163 5.21 -15.09 -8.02
C LEU A 163 4.84 -15.67 -9.38
N ASP A 164 5.83 -15.80 -10.24
CA ASP A 164 5.76 -16.38 -11.59
C ASP A 164 6.82 -17.47 -11.74
N PRO A 165 6.54 -18.63 -12.38
CA PRO A 165 7.49 -19.72 -12.55
C PRO A 165 8.80 -19.31 -13.21
N HIS A 166 8.76 -18.32 -14.11
CA HIS A 166 9.96 -17.82 -14.80
C HIS A 166 10.90 -17.00 -13.90
N ILE A 167 10.37 -16.46 -12.77
CA ILE A 167 11.12 -15.64 -11.83
C ILE A 167 11.56 -16.44 -10.62
N VAL A 168 10.60 -17.11 -9.95
CA VAL A 168 10.87 -17.83 -8.69
C VAL A 168 11.23 -19.31 -8.90
N GLY A 169 11.06 -19.83 -10.11
CA GLY A 169 11.23 -21.25 -10.43
C GLY A 169 9.93 -22.06 -10.21
N GLN A 170 9.83 -23.18 -10.94
CA GLN A 170 8.62 -24.01 -10.97
C GLN A 170 8.31 -24.61 -9.60
N GLU A 171 9.31 -25.13 -8.89
CA GLU A 171 9.12 -25.77 -7.59
C GLU A 171 8.53 -24.80 -6.55
N HIS A 172 9.08 -23.60 -6.45
CA HIS A 172 8.58 -22.56 -5.54
C HIS A 172 7.14 -22.17 -5.88
N TYR A 173 6.86 -21.96 -7.16
CA TYR A 173 5.53 -21.62 -7.63
C TYR A 173 4.50 -22.71 -7.29
N ASP A 174 4.81 -23.98 -7.56
CA ASP A 174 3.91 -25.11 -7.31
C ASP A 174 3.62 -25.29 -5.81
N VAL A 175 4.64 -25.13 -4.96
CA VAL A 175 4.47 -25.18 -3.49
C VAL A 175 3.57 -24.04 -3.02
N ALA A 176 3.80 -22.81 -3.49
CA ALA A 176 2.98 -21.64 -3.13
C ALA A 176 1.51 -21.81 -3.55
N GLN A 177 1.26 -22.31 -4.77
CA GLN A 177 -0.09 -22.59 -5.25
C GLN A 177 -0.78 -23.69 -4.44
N ARG A 178 -0.06 -24.74 -4.10
CA ARG A 178 -0.59 -25.85 -3.28
C ARG A 178 -0.97 -25.40 -1.87
N VAL A 179 -0.14 -24.56 -1.26
CA VAL A 179 -0.45 -23.96 0.06
C VAL A 179 -1.70 -23.11 -0.02
N LYS A 180 -1.82 -22.22 -1.03
CA LYS A 180 -3.02 -21.40 -1.23
C LYS A 180 -4.29 -22.26 -1.41
N GLN A 181 -4.23 -23.34 -2.18
CA GLN A 181 -5.35 -24.26 -2.37
C GLN A 181 -5.79 -24.92 -1.05
N ILE A 182 -4.84 -25.37 -0.22
CA ILE A 182 -5.12 -25.98 1.08
C ILE A 182 -5.78 -24.97 2.02
N LEU A 183 -5.25 -23.74 2.09
CA LEU A 183 -5.81 -22.69 2.91
C LEU A 183 -7.22 -22.27 2.46
N GLN A 184 -7.44 -22.17 1.14
CA GLN A 184 -8.76 -21.87 0.59
C GLN A 184 -9.76 -22.97 0.95
N ARG A 185 -9.39 -24.23 0.80
CA ARG A 185 -10.25 -25.36 1.17
C ARG A 185 -10.55 -25.39 2.68
N ASN A 186 -9.56 -25.06 3.52
CA ASN A 186 -9.79 -24.97 4.97
C ASN A 186 -10.80 -23.89 5.30
N LYS A 187 -10.70 -22.71 4.66
CA LYS A 187 -11.65 -21.60 4.84
C LYS A 187 -13.06 -22.02 4.43
N GLU A 188 -13.24 -22.65 3.28
CA GLU A 188 -14.53 -23.15 2.81
C GLU A 188 -15.16 -24.16 3.79
N LEU A 189 -14.34 -25.06 4.35
CA LEU A 189 -14.83 -26.03 5.34
C LEU A 189 -15.24 -25.35 6.65
N GLN A 190 -14.51 -24.34 7.10
CA GLN A 190 -14.89 -23.55 8.29
C GLN A 190 -16.22 -22.82 8.07
N ASP A 191 -16.41 -22.20 6.91
CA ASP A 191 -17.65 -21.51 6.57
C ASP A 191 -18.84 -22.47 6.53
N ILE A 192 -18.67 -23.69 6.00
CA ILE A 192 -19.69 -24.76 5.99
C ILE A 192 -19.97 -25.24 7.42
N CYS A 193 -18.97 -25.47 8.25
CA CYS A 193 -19.16 -25.87 9.63
C CYS A 193 -19.95 -24.85 10.42
N LEU A 194 -19.71 -23.56 10.24
CA LEU A 194 -20.45 -22.49 10.89
C LEU A 194 -21.95 -22.47 10.49
N LEU A 195 -22.26 -22.80 9.23
CA LEU A 195 -23.63 -22.90 8.74
C LEU A 195 -24.40 -24.07 9.37
N TYR A 196 -23.72 -25.20 9.61
CA TYR A 196 -24.37 -26.40 10.19
C TYR A 196 -24.45 -26.37 11.73
N THR A 197 -23.58 -25.61 12.40
CA THR A 197 -23.55 -25.51 13.87
C THR A 197 -24.31 -24.33 14.42
N SER A 198 -24.74 -23.40 13.56
CA SER A 198 -25.62 -22.30 13.99
C SER A 198 -27.02 -22.86 14.33
N PRO A 199 -27.52 -22.65 15.56
CA PRO A 199 -28.89 -23.10 15.90
C PRO A 199 -29.87 -22.43 14.97
N SER A 200 -30.77 -23.27 14.39
CA SER A 200 -31.84 -22.76 13.55
C SER A 200 -32.74 -21.81 14.36
N PRO A 201 -33.23 -20.69 13.79
CA PRO A 201 -34.21 -19.84 14.45
C PRO A 201 -35.51 -20.56 14.83
N ARG A 202 -35.66 -21.82 14.46
CA ARG A 202 -36.82 -22.68 14.82
C ARG A 202 -36.59 -23.51 16.07
N ASP A 203 -35.41 -23.49 16.67
CA ASP A 203 -35.04 -24.27 17.86
C ASP A 203 -34.97 -23.40 19.13
N ALA A 204 -35.47 -22.15 19.04
CA ALA A 204 -35.62 -21.19 20.16
C ALA A 204 -37.06 -20.99 20.53
#